data_569e6ae20497a96ab7ea5471198c9ac1
#
_entry.id   569e6ae20497a96ab7ea5471198c9ac1
#
_cell.length_a   1.000
_cell.length_b   1.000
_cell.length_c   1.000
_cell.angle_alpha   90.00
_cell.angle_beta   90.00
_cell.angle_gamma   90.00
#
_symmetry.space_group_name_H-M   'P 1'
#
loop_
_entity.id
_entity.type
_entity.pdbx_description
1 polymer ?
#
loop_
_entity_poly.entity_id
_entity_poly.type
_entity_poly.pdbx_seq_one_letter_code
_entity_poly.pdbx_strand_id
1 'polypeptide(L)'
;DKLNRYRKETAMDALTFLTETTNTGASDLFIVAGLPLSYKKNGSLVTMDTDKIMPAQSESMIREIYQLADNRDINRFLETGDDDFSFAVRGLSRYRVSTYKQRGSMAAVIRVITFQLPNPSDLGIPDSIIELGNTNKGLVLVTGPAGSGKSTTLACIIDAINRTQEKHIITLEDPLEFLHSHK
;
A
#
# COMPACT_ATOMS: atom_id res chain seq x y z
N ASP A 1 3.75 -34.46 6.56
CA ASP A 1 2.44 -34.03 6.14
C ASP A 1 2.49 -33.66 4.64
N LYS A 2 1.85 -34.50 3.77
CA LYS A 2 1.98 -34.37 2.30
C LYS A 2 1.45 -33.04 1.75
N LEU A 3 0.46 -32.42 2.38
CA LEU A 3 -0.09 -31.12 1.99
C LEU A 3 0.89 -29.95 2.23
N ASN A 4 1.70 -30.03 3.28
CA ASN A 4 2.75 -29.03 3.54
C ASN A 4 3.96 -29.17 2.60
N ARG A 5 4.20 -30.38 2.06
CA ARG A 5 5.24 -30.61 1.05
C ARG A 5 4.85 -30.08 -0.32
N TYR A 6 3.57 -30.20 -0.72
CA TYR A 6 3.05 -29.64 -1.98
C TYR A 6 3.03 -28.11 -1.99
N ARG A 7 2.83 -27.43 -0.83
CA ARG A 7 2.96 -25.98 -0.73
C ARG A 7 4.39 -25.45 -0.87
N LYS A 8 5.39 -26.29 -0.63
CA LYS A 8 6.82 -25.94 -0.77
C LYS A 8 7.36 -26.00 -2.20
N GLU A 9 6.63 -26.63 -3.14
CA GLU A 9 7.11 -26.83 -4.51
C GLU A 9 6.57 -25.81 -5.52
N THR A 10 5.55 -25.04 -5.18
CA THR A 10 5.07 -23.93 -6.04
C THR A 10 5.62 -22.64 -5.48
N ALA A 11 6.50 -22.00 -6.23
CA ALA A 11 6.98 -20.65 -5.88
C ALA A 11 5.76 -19.73 -5.70
N MET A 12 5.70 -19.00 -4.57
CA MET A 12 4.61 -18.07 -4.29
C MET A 12 4.56 -17.01 -5.39
N ASP A 13 3.40 -16.85 -6.04
CA ASP A 13 3.18 -15.79 -7.02
C ASP A 13 2.93 -14.43 -6.34
N ALA A 14 3.06 -13.35 -7.11
CA ALA A 14 2.94 -12.00 -6.59
C ALA A 14 1.54 -11.71 -6.03
N LEU A 15 0.48 -12.19 -6.67
CA LEU A 15 -0.89 -11.95 -6.23
C LEU A 15 -1.18 -12.64 -4.89
N THR A 16 -0.72 -13.88 -4.71
CA THR A 16 -0.83 -14.62 -3.45
C THR A 16 -0.05 -13.90 -2.34
N PHE A 17 1.17 -13.45 -2.62
CA PHE A 17 1.97 -12.68 -1.67
C PHE A 17 1.28 -11.38 -1.24
N LEU A 18 0.77 -10.60 -2.18
CA LEU A 18 0.00 -9.38 -1.92
C LEU A 18 -1.23 -9.68 -1.06
N THR A 19 -1.97 -10.74 -1.40
CA THR A 19 -3.22 -11.11 -0.72
C THR A 19 -2.97 -11.54 0.73
N GLU A 20 -2.06 -12.48 0.93
CA GLU A 20 -1.76 -13.01 2.27
C GLU A 20 -1.24 -11.90 3.19
N THR A 21 -0.28 -11.09 2.72
CA THR A 21 0.32 -10.04 3.55
C THR A 21 -0.63 -8.88 3.83
N THR A 22 -1.40 -8.42 2.84
CA THR A 22 -2.39 -7.36 3.04
C THR A 22 -3.44 -7.76 4.08
N ASN A 23 -3.94 -9.00 4.03
CA ASN A 23 -4.91 -9.51 4.99
C ASN A 23 -4.36 -9.61 6.43
N THR A 24 -3.05 -9.66 6.61
CA THR A 24 -2.43 -9.57 7.94
C THR A 24 -2.37 -8.17 8.51
N GLY A 25 -2.64 -7.13 7.71
CA GLY A 25 -2.46 -5.73 8.05
C GLY A 25 -1.02 -5.23 7.88
N ALA A 26 -0.30 -5.78 6.90
CA ALA A 26 1.03 -5.32 6.54
C ALA A 26 1.00 -3.88 6.00
N SER A 27 2.00 -3.05 6.34
CA SER A 27 2.17 -1.70 5.81
C SER A 27 3.09 -1.66 4.58
N ASP A 28 4.13 -2.48 4.58
CA ASP A 28 5.11 -2.54 3.49
C ASP A 28 5.51 -4.00 3.25
N LEU A 29 5.73 -4.38 2.00
CA LEU A 29 6.14 -5.71 1.57
C LEU A 29 7.47 -5.61 0.84
N PHE A 30 8.30 -6.66 0.94
CA PHE A 30 9.65 -6.65 0.41
C PHE A 30 9.90 -7.90 -0.43
N ILE A 31 10.33 -7.71 -1.67
CA ILE A 31 10.78 -8.73 -2.61
C ILE A 31 12.26 -8.46 -2.88
N VAL A 32 13.14 -9.24 -2.27
CA VAL A 32 14.59 -9.06 -2.38
C VAL A 32 15.26 -10.43 -2.59
N ALA A 33 15.97 -10.60 -3.71
CA ALA A 33 16.67 -11.84 -4.00
C ALA A 33 17.72 -12.18 -2.90
N GLY A 34 17.80 -13.44 -2.52
CA GLY A 34 18.68 -13.95 -1.47
C GLY A 34 18.10 -13.87 -0.05
N LEU A 35 16.90 -13.31 0.10
CA LEU A 35 16.13 -13.25 1.36
C LEU A 35 14.79 -13.95 1.19
N PRO A 36 14.18 -14.45 2.28
CA PRO A 36 12.79 -14.85 2.27
C PRO A 36 11.89 -13.65 2.01
N LEU A 37 10.70 -13.89 1.46
CA LEU A 37 9.66 -12.86 1.36
C LEU A 37 9.36 -12.31 2.76
N SER A 38 9.21 -11.01 2.88
CA SER A 38 9.00 -10.36 4.16
C SER A 38 8.07 -9.16 4.03
N TYR A 39 7.48 -8.76 5.15
CA TYR A 39 6.60 -7.62 5.22
C TYR A 39 6.77 -6.90 6.56
N LYS A 40 6.36 -5.65 6.62
CA LYS A 40 6.35 -4.85 7.84
C LYS A 40 4.95 -4.80 8.42
N LYS A 41 4.83 -5.10 9.72
CA LYS A 41 3.58 -5.01 10.48
C LYS A 41 3.84 -4.37 11.83
N ASN A 42 3.05 -3.36 12.20
CA ASN A 42 3.20 -2.63 13.46
C ASN A 42 4.64 -2.14 13.73
N GLY A 43 5.32 -1.67 12.69
CA GLY A 43 6.70 -1.20 12.77
C GLY A 43 7.78 -2.30 12.75
N SER A 44 7.43 -3.56 12.90
CA SER A 44 8.35 -4.71 12.93
C SER A 44 8.40 -5.45 11.59
N LEU A 45 9.60 -5.90 11.20
CA LEU A 45 9.78 -6.76 10.04
C LEU A 45 9.41 -8.20 10.40
N VAL A 46 8.53 -8.80 9.59
CA VAL A 46 8.09 -10.19 9.70
C VAL A 46 8.53 -10.94 8.45
N THR A 47 9.22 -12.06 8.65
CA THR A 47 9.63 -12.95 7.56
C THR A 47 8.56 -14.02 7.35
N MET A 48 8.18 -14.27 6.10
CA MET A 48 7.29 -15.37 5.77
C MET A 48 8.01 -16.70 5.88
N ASP A 49 7.26 -17.77 6.14
CA ASP A 49 7.81 -19.14 6.13
C ASP A 49 8.02 -19.62 4.69
N THR A 50 8.96 -18.96 4.01
CA THR A 50 9.39 -19.26 2.65
C THR A 50 10.90 -19.47 2.62
N ASP A 51 11.38 -20.25 1.67
CA ASP A 51 12.80 -20.28 1.37
C ASP A 51 13.29 -18.93 0.83
N LYS A 52 14.59 -18.71 0.83
CA LYS A 52 15.20 -17.54 0.19
C LYS A 52 14.86 -17.53 -1.29
N ILE A 53 14.28 -16.44 -1.77
CA ILE A 53 13.97 -16.31 -3.20
C ILE A 53 15.23 -16.10 -4.02
N MET A 54 15.31 -16.80 -5.14
CA MET A 54 16.42 -16.67 -6.08
C MET A 54 16.20 -15.46 -7.02
N PRO A 55 17.25 -14.94 -7.68
CA PRO A 55 17.11 -13.82 -8.61
C PRO A 55 16.03 -14.00 -9.69
N ALA A 56 15.90 -15.21 -10.24
CA ALA A 56 14.87 -15.51 -11.22
C ALA A 56 13.44 -15.46 -10.63
N GLN A 57 13.28 -15.83 -9.36
CA GLN A 57 11.99 -15.77 -8.68
C GLN A 57 11.60 -14.32 -8.35
N SER A 58 12.55 -13.48 -7.89
CA SER A 58 12.28 -12.06 -7.66
C SER A 58 11.92 -11.34 -8.97
N GLU A 59 12.62 -11.67 -10.07
CA GLU A 59 12.28 -11.15 -11.40
C GLU A 59 10.88 -11.57 -11.85
N SER A 60 10.52 -12.86 -11.71
CA SER A 60 9.18 -13.36 -12.06
C SER A 60 8.10 -12.61 -11.29
N MET A 61 8.22 -12.49 -9.96
CA MET A 61 7.25 -11.79 -9.13
C MET A 61 7.12 -10.30 -9.49
N ILE A 62 8.25 -9.64 -9.79
CA ILE A 62 8.21 -8.23 -10.18
C ILE A 62 7.52 -8.07 -11.54
N ARG A 63 7.79 -8.93 -12.51
CA ARG A 63 7.09 -8.92 -13.81
C ARG A 63 5.58 -9.15 -13.65
N GLU A 64 5.17 -10.04 -12.75
CA GLU A 64 3.75 -10.24 -12.41
C GLU A 64 3.12 -8.98 -11.80
N ILE A 65 3.85 -8.22 -10.95
CA ILE A 65 3.38 -6.94 -10.42
C ILE A 65 3.15 -5.92 -11.54
N TYR A 66 4.05 -5.85 -12.53
CA TYR A 66 3.83 -5.00 -13.70
C TYR A 66 2.61 -5.42 -14.52
N GLN A 67 2.33 -6.72 -14.63
CA GLN A 67 1.11 -7.23 -15.27
C GLN A 67 -0.15 -6.84 -14.48
N LEU A 68 -0.13 -7.00 -13.14
CA LEU A 68 -1.21 -6.57 -12.25
C LEU A 68 -1.46 -5.05 -12.28
N ALA A 69 -0.45 -4.27 -12.66
CA ALA A 69 -0.52 -2.83 -12.85
C ALA A 69 -0.97 -2.46 -14.28
N ASP A 70 -2.07 -3.05 -14.75
CA ASP A 70 -2.66 -2.82 -16.09
C ASP A 70 -1.66 -3.07 -17.24
N ASN A 71 -0.83 -4.11 -17.11
CA ASN A 71 0.24 -4.45 -18.06
C ASN A 71 1.20 -3.27 -18.30
N ARG A 72 1.58 -2.58 -17.21
CA ARG A 72 2.55 -1.49 -17.26
C ARG A 72 3.81 -1.92 -17.99
N ASP A 73 4.33 -1.05 -18.87
CA ASP A 73 5.59 -1.29 -19.56
C ASP A 73 6.78 -1.31 -18.58
N ILE A 74 7.49 -2.44 -18.54
CA ILE A 74 8.66 -2.65 -17.68
C ILE A 74 9.96 -2.09 -18.29
N ASN A 75 9.97 -1.69 -19.57
CA ASN A 75 11.18 -1.29 -20.27
C ASN A 75 11.86 -0.11 -19.59
N ARG A 76 11.11 0.86 -19.08
CA ARG A 76 11.68 1.96 -18.30
C ARG A 76 12.54 1.44 -17.14
N PHE A 77 12.02 0.53 -16.34
CA PHE A 77 12.76 -0.06 -15.22
C PHE A 77 14.01 -0.83 -15.69
N LEU A 78 13.91 -1.55 -16.81
CA LEU A 78 15.05 -2.30 -17.37
C LEU A 78 16.18 -1.37 -17.81
N GLU A 79 15.86 -0.19 -18.35
CA GLU A 79 16.78 0.82 -18.83
C GLU A 79 17.38 1.67 -17.70
N THR A 80 16.53 2.24 -16.85
CA THR A 80 16.95 3.18 -15.78
C THR A 80 17.45 2.49 -14.53
N GLY A 81 16.95 1.29 -14.23
CA GLY A 81 17.28 0.52 -13.03
C GLY A 81 16.36 0.80 -11.85
N ASP A 82 15.41 1.72 -11.98
CA ASP A 82 14.40 2.06 -10.98
C ASP A 82 13.08 2.48 -11.64
N ASP A 83 11.96 2.27 -10.95
CA ASP A 83 10.64 2.77 -11.34
C ASP A 83 9.73 2.86 -10.12
N ASP A 84 8.90 3.91 -10.09
CA ASP A 84 7.87 4.15 -9.09
C ASP A 84 6.50 4.22 -9.75
N PHE A 85 5.54 3.46 -9.25
CA PHE A 85 4.17 3.49 -9.75
C PHE A 85 3.17 3.03 -8.69
N SER A 86 1.88 3.20 -9.00
CA SER A 86 0.79 2.72 -8.16
C SER A 86 -0.18 1.88 -8.98
N PHE A 87 -0.76 0.87 -8.36
CA PHE A 87 -1.83 0.08 -8.95
C PHE A 87 -2.82 -0.38 -7.87
N ALA A 88 -3.98 -0.87 -8.29
CA ALA A 88 -4.99 -1.39 -7.39
C ALA A 88 -5.34 -2.84 -7.76
N VAL A 89 -5.47 -3.69 -6.76
CA VAL A 89 -6.06 -5.03 -6.91
C VAL A 89 -7.49 -4.95 -6.39
N ARG A 90 -8.45 -5.20 -7.29
CA ARG A 90 -9.87 -5.11 -6.97
C ARG A 90 -10.24 -6.03 -5.82
N GLY A 91 -10.91 -5.48 -4.81
CA GLY A 91 -11.34 -6.23 -3.63
C GLY A 91 -10.25 -6.50 -2.60
N LEU A 92 -9.02 -6.01 -2.82
CA LEU A 92 -7.90 -6.21 -1.91
C LEU A 92 -7.36 -4.87 -1.38
N SER A 93 -6.56 -4.15 -2.17
CA SER A 93 -5.98 -2.87 -1.77
C SER A 93 -5.43 -2.08 -2.96
N ARG A 94 -4.95 -0.87 -2.69
CA ARG A 94 -4.08 -0.12 -3.59
C ARG A 94 -2.64 -0.23 -3.10
N TYR A 95 -1.71 -0.24 -4.03
CA TYR A 95 -0.29 -0.39 -3.76
C TYR A 95 0.51 0.71 -4.42
N ARG A 96 1.53 1.20 -3.71
CA ARG A 96 2.61 1.98 -4.29
C ARG A 96 3.84 1.09 -4.34
N VAL A 97 4.44 0.99 -5.50
CA VAL A 97 5.58 0.11 -5.77
C VAL A 97 6.80 0.94 -6.15
N SER A 98 7.90 0.68 -5.48
CA SER A 98 9.22 1.13 -5.87
C SER A 98 10.04 -0.09 -6.28
N THR A 99 10.35 -0.22 -7.56
CA THR A 99 11.25 -1.26 -8.08
C THR A 99 12.66 -0.70 -8.26
N TYR A 100 13.65 -1.52 -7.98
CA TYR A 100 15.06 -1.13 -8.13
C TYR A 100 15.95 -2.34 -8.41
N LYS A 101 17.15 -2.08 -8.95
CA LYS A 101 18.17 -3.11 -9.14
C LYS A 101 19.12 -3.14 -7.96
N GLN A 102 19.31 -4.31 -7.35
CA GLN A 102 20.26 -4.55 -6.27
C GLN A 102 21.19 -5.70 -6.63
N ARG A 103 22.49 -5.42 -6.73
CA ARG A 103 23.52 -6.44 -7.09
C ARG A 103 23.16 -7.24 -8.33
N GLY A 104 22.62 -6.57 -9.35
CA GLY A 104 22.19 -7.19 -10.60
C GLY A 104 20.85 -7.92 -10.57
N SER A 105 20.20 -8.03 -9.42
CA SER A 105 18.87 -8.64 -9.30
C SER A 105 17.80 -7.57 -9.18
N MET A 106 16.57 -7.90 -9.60
CA MET A 106 15.40 -7.05 -9.39
C MET A 106 14.93 -7.15 -7.95
N ALA A 107 14.56 -6.02 -7.37
CA ALA A 107 13.98 -5.93 -6.03
C ALA A 107 12.80 -4.95 -6.04
N ALA A 108 11.89 -5.10 -5.09
CA ALA A 108 10.75 -4.21 -4.93
C ALA A 108 10.41 -3.98 -3.46
N VAL A 109 10.01 -2.75 -3.17
CA VAL A 109 9.30 -2.36 -1.94
C VAL A 109 7.88 -1.96 -2.34
N ILE A 110 6.89 -2.55 -1.70
CA ILE A 110 5.48 -2.34 -2.01
C ILE A 110 4.80 -1.83 -0.76
N ARG A 111 4.31 -0.60 -0.80
CA ARG A 111 3.50 -0.02 0.28
C ARG A 111 2.04 -0.33 0.06
N VAL A 112 1.39 -0.85 1.08
CA VAL A 112 -0.06 -1.09 1.10
C VAL A 112 -0.76 0.21 1.48
N ILE A 113 -1.67 0.68 0.62
CA ILE A 113 -2.50 1.85 0.88
C ILE A 113 -3.86 1.34 1.34
N THR A 114 -4.12 1.46 2.64
CA THR A 114 -5.34 0.90 3.25
C THR A 114 -6.56 1.73 2.91
N PHE A 115 -7.71 1.05 2.70
CA PHE A 115 -9.02 1.68 2.57
C PHE A 115 -9.65 2.05 3.91
N GLN A 116 -9.09 1.53 5.02
CA GLN A 116 -9.65 1.77 6.33
C GLN A 116 -9.00 2.99 6.98
N LEU A 117 -9.80 4.04 7.11
CA LEU A 117 -9.47 5.14 7.99
C LEU A 117 -9.63 4.69 9.45
N PRO A 118 -8.67 4.99 10.32
CA PRO A 118 -8.86 4.78 11.73
C PRO A 118 -10.01 5.66 12.24
N ASN A 119 -10.70 5.19 13.28
CA ASN A 119 -11.76 5.96 13.90
C ASN A 119 -11.16 7.23 14.54
N PRO A 120 -11.71 8.44 14.28
CA PRO A 120 -11.21 9.68 14.85
C PRO A 120 -11.05 9.66 16.37
N SER A 121 -11.98 9.02 17.09
CA SER A 121 -11.94 8.89 18.55
C SER A 121 -10.75 8.07 19.03
N ASP A 122 -10.35 7.02 18.31
CA ASP A 122 -9.19 6.17 18.65
C ASP A 122 -7.87 6.92 18.47
N LEU A 123 -7.88 7.97 17.63
CA LEU A 123 -6.75 8.87 17.38
C LEU A 123 -6.75 10.09 18.31
N GLY A 124 -7.74 10.24 19.17
CA GLY A 124 -7.89 11.42 20.03
C GLY A 124 -8.25 12.70 19.24
N ILE A 125 -8.84 12.59 18.05
CA ILE A 125 -9.29 13.74 17.26
C ILE A 125 -10.65 14.19 17.84
N PRO A 126 -10.77 15.43 18.37
CA PRO A 126 -12.02 15.93 18.92
C PRO A 126 -13.11 16.08 17.85
N ASP A 127 -14.37 15.88 18.24
CA ASP A 127 -15.53 16.05 17.35
C ASP A 127 -15.59 17.44 16.73
N SER A 128 -15.17 18.48 17.46
CA SER A 128 -15.11 19.87 16.96
C SER A 128 -14.19 20.04 15.75
N ILE A 129 -13.18 19.19 15.59
CA ILE A 129 -12.30 19.16 14.40
C ILE A 129 -13.02 18.48 13.24
N ILE A 130 -13.73 17.40 13.50
CA ILE A 130 -14.52 16.70 12.47
C ILE A 130 -15.66 17.58 11.97
N GLU A 131 -16.30 18.36 12.85
CA GLU A 131 -17.36 19.32 12.52
C GLU A 131 -16.92 20.44 11.58
N LEU A 132 -15.63 20.71 11.41
CA LEU A 132 -15.13 21.62 10.39
C LEU A 132 -15.58 21.22 8.98
N GLY A 133 -15.87 19.94 8.75
CA GLY A 133 -16.46 19.43 7.51
C GLY A 133 -17.85 20.00 7.20
N ASN A 134 -18.55 20.59 8.17
CA ASN A 134 -19.84 21.26 7.98
C ASN A 134 -19.72 22.71 7.52
N THR A 135 -18.49 23.23 7.41
CA THR A 135 -18.25 24.62 6.98
C THR A 135 -18.53 24.74 5.48
N ASN A 136 -19.45 25.63 5.11
CA ASN A 136 -19.87 25.80 3.70
C ASN A 136 -18.99 26.77 2.89
N LYS A 137 -18.20 27.59 3.54
CA LYS A 137 -17.36 28.62 2.89
C LYS A 137 -16.08 28.84 3.71
N GLY A 138 -15.01 29.16 3.02
CA GLY A 138 -13.74 29.53 3.64
C GLY A 138 -12.62 28.53 3.35
N LEU A 139 -11.54 28.67 4.08
CA LEU A 139 -10.33 27.85 3.99
C LEU A 139 -10.02 27.31 5.39
N VAL A 140 -9.78 26.00 5.47
CA VAL A 140 -9.27 25.35 6.68
C VAL A 140 -7.84 24.92 6.40
N LEU A 141 -6.90 25.34 7.24
CA LEU A 141 -5.47 24.96 7.16
C LEU A 141 -5.13 24.02 8.31
N VAL A 142 -4.60 22.83 7.97
CA VAL A 142 -4.05 21.88 8.93
C VAL A 142 -2.54 21.88 8.80
N THR A 143 -1.84 22.37 9.84
CA THR A 143 -0.39 22.56 9.83
C THR A 143 0.27 21.78 10.94
N GLY A 144 1.57 21.48 10.80
CA GLY A 144 2.37 20.77 11.78
C GLY A 144 3.56 20.03 11.15
N PRO A 145 4.47 19.48 11.95
CA PRO A 145 5.62 18.74 11.46
C PRO A 145 5.21 17.43 10.74
N ALA A 146 6.16 16.81 10.04
CA ALA A 146 5.94 15.48 9.44
C ALA A 146 5.58 14.47 10.53
N GLY A 147 4.64 13.57 10.23
CA GLY A 147 4.17 12.53 11.16
C GLY A 147 3.22 13.01 12.27
N SER A 148 2.81 14.30 12.29
CA SER A 148 1.88 14.84 13.31
C SER A 148 0.40 14.49 13.08
N GLY A 149 0.06 13.68 12.07
CA GLY A 149 -1.30 13.26 11.80
C GLY A 149 -2.12 14.20 10.90
N LYS A 150 -1.50 15.18 10.21
CA LYS A 150 -2.22 16.13 9.34
C LYS A 150 -3.08 15.44 8.28
N SER A 151 -2.48 14.56 7.47
CA SER A 151 -3.18 13.82 6.41
C SER A 151 -4.27 12.93 6.98
N THR A 152 -4.01 12.28 8.10
CA THR A 152 -4.98 11.43 8.80
C THR A 152 -6.18 12.24 9.30
N THR A 153 -5.94 13.42 9.90
CA THR A 153 -7.01 14.33 10.35
C THR A 153 -7.84 14.83 9.18
N LEU A 154 -7.21 15.26 8.08
CA LEU A 154 -7.93 15.67 6.87
C LEU A 154 -8.75 14.52 6.28
N ALA A 155 -8.20 13.32 6.21
CA ALA A 155 -8.91 12.15 5.74
C ALA A 155 -10.13 11.81 6.61
N CYS A 156 -10.03 11.94 7.94
CA CYS A 156 -11.17 11.77 8.84
C CYS A 156 -12.28 12.81 8.60
N ILE A 157 -11.92 14.08 8.37
CA ILE A 157 -12.89 15.13 8.03
C ILE A 157 -13.57 14.82 6.70
N ILE A 158 -12.80 14.45 5.68
CA ILE A 158 -13.32 14.09 4.35
C ILE A 158 -14.24 12.88 4.43
N ASP A 159 -13.89 11.87 5.19
CA ASP A 159 -14.72 10.68 5.38
C ASP A 159 -16.04 11.02 6.08
N ALA A 160 -16.01 11.90 7.07
CA ALA A 160 -17.21 12.40 7.74
C ALA A 160 -18.14 13.14 6.76
N ILE A 161 -17.60 14.01 5.91
CA ILE A 161 -18.37 14.69 4.85
C ILE A 161 -18.97 13.64 3.91
N ASN A 162 -18.16 12.68 3.44
CA ASN A 162 -18.57 11.65 2.51
C ASN A 162 -19.67 10.73 3.06
N ARG A 163 -19.69 10.51 4.37
CA ARG A 163 -20.72 9.69 5.02
C ARG A 163 -22.03 10.43 5.30
N THR A 164 -21.95 11.73 5.54
CA THR A 164 -23.09 12.51 6.07
C THR A 164 -23.70 13.52 5.12
N GLN A 165 -22.99 13.85 4.01
CA GLN A 165 -23.39 14.91 3.10
C GLN A 165 -23.39 14.44 1.65
N GLU A 166 -24.37 14.90 0.87
CA GLU A 166 -24.43 14.68 -0.58
C GLU A 166 -23.61 15.77 -1.30
N LYS A 167 -22.29 15.61 -1.31
CA LYS A 167 -21.37 16.58 -1.90
C LYS A 167 -20.39 15.89 -2.86
N HIS A 168 -20.00 16.61 -3.91
CA HIS A 168 -18.88 16.22 -4.76
C HIS A 168 -17.59 16.66 -4.07
N ILE A 169 -16.73 15.69 -3.72
CA ILE A 169 -15.46 15.91 -3.03
C ILE A 169 -14.32 15.65 -4.01
N ILE A 170 -13.38 16.58 -4.11
CA ILE A 170 -12.17 16.44 -4.92
C ILE A 170 -10.98 16.60 -3.98
N THR A 171 -10.07 15.61 -3.97
CA THR A 171 -8.80 15.67 -3.26
C THR A 171 -7.65 15.76 -4.25
N LEU A 172 -6.61 16.52 -3.89
CA LEU A 172 -5.34 16.60 -4.61
C LEU A 172 -4.24 16.19 -3.62
N GLU A 173 -3.63 15.05 -3.87
CA GLU A 173 -2.70 14.41 -2.93
C GLU A 173 -1.43 13.95 -3.64
N ASP A 174 -0.28 14.12 -2.98
CA ASP A 174 1.01 13.63 -3.45
C ASP A 174 1.89 13.19 -2.27
N PRO A 175 1.92 11.86 -1.98
CA PRO A 175 1.12 10.78 -2.56
C PRO A 175 -0.26 10.62 -1.90
N LEU A 176 -1.14 9.83 -2.53
CA LEU A 176 -2.39 9.38 -1.93
C LEU A 176 -2.11 8.48 -0.72
N GLU A 177 -2.64 8.84 0.47
CA GLU A 177 -2.44 8.07 1.71
C GLU A 177 -3.67 7.25 2.10
N PHE A 178 -4.88 7.75 1.83
CA PHE A 178 -6.14 7.11 2.18
C PHE A 178 -7.09 7.05 0.99
N LEU A 179 -7.95 6.04 0.98
CA LEU A 179 -8.99 5.89 -0.04
C LEU A 179 -10.36 6.00 0.62
N HIS A 180 -11.24 6.76 -0.02
CA HIS A 180 -12.62 6.90 0.41
C HIS A 180 -13.54 6.09 -0.51
N SER A 181 -14.51 5.38 0.08
CA SER A 181 -15.52 4.66 -0.70
C SER A 181 -16.47 5.66 -1.36
N HIS A 182 -16.76 5.45 -2.65
CA HIS A 182 -17.85 6.20 -3.30
C HIS A 182 -19.20 5.79 -2.69
N LYS A 183 -20.04 6.76 -2.43
CA LYS A 183 -21.42 6.59 -2.00
C LYS A 183 -22.38 7.13 -3.02
#